data_a8bfb5b07699d4e3cbdc3ac6fadad7ec
#
_entry.id   a8bfb5b07699d4e3cbdc3ac6fadad7ec
#
_cell.length_a   1.000
_cell.length_b   1.000
_cell.length_c   1.000
_cell.angle_alpha   90.00
_cell.angle_beta   90.00
_cell.angle_gamma   90.00
#
_symmetry.space_group_name_H-M   'P 1'
#
loop_
_entity.id
_entity.type
_entity.pdbx_description
1 polymer ?
#
loop_
_entity_poly.entity_id
_entity_poly.type
_entity_poly.pdbx_seq_one_letter_code
_entity_poly.pdbx_strand_id
1 'polypeptide(L)'
;MHQMKRASAYMLVGACVFLAAGGSLKQAQSQPAASSGAAKLDYAFFKAKVEPVFLTKRPGHARCVVCHTINNAPLHLVPLSPGSASWNEEQSRQNFELVQRVAAPGLLESPLLKHPLAQEAGGDPHHGGGQQFSSQADPEWLALKAFVLGATLK
;
A
#
# COMPACT_ATOMS: atom_id res chain seq x y z
N MET A 1 29.07 48.35 47.08
CA MET A 1 28.83 49.83 46.99
C MET A 1 27.86 50.08 45.83
N HIS A 2 26.72 50.61 46.25
CA HIS A 2 25.91 51.62 45.56
C HIS A 2 25.32 51.22 44.19
N GLN A 3 24.09 51.46 43.88
CA GLN A 3 22.94 52.19 44.42
C GLN A 3 21.65 51.64 43.76
N MET A 4 20.63 51.56 44.59
CA MET A 4 19.23 51.46 44.17
C MET A 4 18.82 52.81 43.52
N LYS A 5 18.01 52.73 42.45
CA LYS A 5 17.05 53.81 42.13
C LYS A 5 15.70 53.23 41.68
N ARG A 6 14.69 53.63 42.44
CA ARG A 6 13.25 53.41 42.23
C ARG A 6 12.72 54.46 41.23
N ALA A 7 11.66 54.14 40.65
CA ALA A 7 10.49 54.96 40.26
C ALA A 7 10.01 54.54 38.84
N SER A 8 8.80 54.51 38.45
CA SER A 8 7.52 54.97 38.97
C SER A 8 6.44 54.41 38.04
N ALA A 9 5.29 54.17 38.58
CA ALA A 9 4.10 53.67 37.91
C ALA A 9 3.56 54.71 36.91
N TYR A 10 3.07 54.22 35.76
CA TYR A 10 2.00 54.91 35.00
C TYR A 10 0.98 53.87 34.55
N MET A 11 -0.18 54.01 35.13
CA MET A 11 -1.42 53.30 34.83
C MET A 11 -2.06 53.99 33.62
N LEU A 12 -2.18 53.31 32.51
CA LEU A 12 -3.00 53.77 31.38
C LEU A 12 -4.05 52.72 31.07
N VAL A 13 -5.27 53.07 31.42
CA VAL A 13 -6.49 52.34 31.07
C VAL A 13 -6.73 52.56 29.57
N GLY A 14 -6.55 51.50 28.79
CA GLY A 14 -6.86 51.44 27.39
C GLY A 14 -8.07 50.54 27.15
N ALA A 15 -9.17 51.12 26.71
CA ALA A 15 -10.39 50.40 26.35
C ALA A 15 -10.11 49.51 25.14
N CYS A 16 -10.20 48.17 25.31
CA CYS A 16 -10.17 47.23 24.20
C CYS A 16 -11.56 47.10 23.59
N VAL A 17 -11.70 47.65 22.39
CA VAL A 17 -12.83 47.41 21.49
C VAL A 17 -12.69 45.96 20.98
N PHE A 18 -13.60 45.08 21.36
CA PHE A 18 -13.69 43.75 20.79
C PHE A 18 -14.33 43.82 19.40
N LEU A 19 -13.51 43.74 18.36
CA LEU A 19 -13.96 43.39 17.02
C LEU A 19 -14.15 41.85 16.96
N ALA A 20 -15.38 41.41 16.94
CA ALA A 20 -15.76 40.05 16.66
C ALA A 20 -15.46 39.70 15.20
N ALA A 21 -14.27 39.20 14.92
CA ALA A 21 -13.97 38.56 13.65
C ALA A 21 -14.60 37.17 13.65
N GLY A 22 -15.72 37.00 12.92
CA GLY A 22 -16.36 35.73 12.67
C GLY A 22 -15.45 34.80 11.85
N GLY A 23 -14.60 34.05 12.52
CA GLY A 23 -13.82 32.98 11.92
C GLY A 23 -14.73 31.77 11.67
N SER A 24 -15.09 31.51 10.40
CA SER A 24 -15.69 30.25 9.99
C SER A 24 -14.72 29.12 10.32
N LEU A 25 -15.03 28.38 11.37
CA LEU A 25 -14.40 27.08 11.65
C LEU A 25 -14.77 26.14 10.50
N LYS A 26 -13.88 25.92 9.55
CA LYS A 26 -13.97 24.79 8.64
C LYS A 26 -13.97 23.52 9.51
N GLN A 27 -15.13 22.92 9.66
CA GLN A 27 -15.23 21.58 10.20
C GLN A 27 -14.38 20.67 9.34
N ALA A 28 -13.27 20.19 9.91
CA ALA A 28 -12.55 19.07 9.34
C ALA A 28 -13.53 17.89 9.31
N GLN A 29 -14.02 17.56 8.12
CA GLN A 29 -14.77 16.33 7.92
C GLN A 29 -13.84 15.18 8.25
N SER A 30 -14.03 14.57 9.41
CA SER A 30 -13.43 13.29 9.75
C SER A 30 -13.87 12.29 8.70
N GLN A 31 -12.93 11.89 7.84
CA GLN A 31 -13.13 10.73 6.97
C GLN A 31 -13.53 9.55 7.88
N PRO A 32 -14.59 8.82 7.53
CA PRO A 32 -14.94 7.63 8.29
C PRO A 32 -13.70 6.71 8.29
N ALA A 33 -13.24 6.35 9.48
CA ALA A 33 -12.23 5.33 9.66
C ALA A 33 -12.70 4.08 8.91
N ALA A 34 -11.90 3.63 7.93
CA ALA A 34 -12.17 2.40 7.23
C ALA A 34 -12.39 1.30 8.28
N SER A 35 -13.54 0.66 8.23
CA SER A 35 -13.89 -0.43 9.13
C SER A 35 -12.78 -1.49 9.09
N SER A 36 -12.22 -1.81 10.24
CA SER A 36 -11.11 -2.75 10.43
C SER A 36 -11.53 -4.23 10.30
N GLY A 37 -12.47 -4.53 9.41
CA GLY A 37 -12.70 -5.87 8.92
C GLY A 37 -11.67 -6.17 7.84
N ALA A 38 -10.84 -7.22 8.01
CA ALA A 38 -9.92 -7.65 6.97
C ALA A 38 -10.68 -7.78 5.64
N ALA A 39 -10.18 -7.13 4.58
CA ALA A 39 -10.80 -7.20 3.27
C ALA A 39 -10.88 -8.66 2.81
N LYS A 40 -12.03 -9.08 2.29
CA LYS A 40 -12.17 -10.42 1.74
C LYS A 40 -11.55 -10.44 0.35
N LEU A 41 -10.58 -11.32 0.13
CA LEU A 41 -9.98 -11.49 -1.18
C LEU A 41 -10.92 -12.30 -2.10
N ASP A 42 -11.02 -11.86 -3.34
CA ASP A 42 -11.91 -12.46 -4.35
C ASP A 42 -11.10 -13.35 -5.32
N TYR A 43 -11.48 -14.62 -5.42
CA TYR A 43 -10.79 -15.57 -6.30
C TYR A 43 -10.96 -15.24 -7.79
N ALA A 44 -12.15 -14.79 -8.20
CA ALA A 44 -12.38 -14.46 -9.61
C ALA A 44 -11.53 -13.27 -10.03
N PHE A 45 -11.43 -12.25 -9.16
CA PHE A 45 -10.53 -11.12 -9.36
C PHE A 45 -9.06 -11.57 -9.40
N PHE A 46 -8.64 -12.43 -8.46
CA PHE A 46 -7.30 -12.99 -8.45
C PHE A 46 -6.96 -13.62 -9.79
N LYS A 47 -7.78 -14.55 -10.25
CA LYS A 47 -7.54 -15.29 -11.49
C LYS A 47 -7.48 -14.38 -12.72
N ALA A 48 -8.37 -13.40 -12.78
CA ALA A 48 -8.47 -12.52 -13.96
C ALA A 48 -7.46 -11.37 -13.99
N LYS A 49 -7.00 -10.88 -12.82
CA LYS A 49 -6.21 -9.66 -12.71
C LYS A 49 -4.85 -9.81 -12.02
N VAL A 50 -4.73 -10.72 -11.05
CA VAL A 50 -3.50 -10.91 -10.28
C VAL A 50 -2.63 -12.01 -10.86
N GLU A 51 -3.21 -13.15 -11.18
CA GLU A 51 -2.50 -14.29 -11.76
C GLU A 51 -1.69 -13.92 -13.03
N PRO A 52 -2.23 -13.15 -13.99
CA PRO A 52 -1.46 -12.67 -15.14
C PRO A 52 -0.21 -11.87 -14.77
N VAL A 53 -0.26 -11.09 -13.68
CA VAL A 53 0.88 -10.28 -13.21
C VAL A 53 2.09 -11.16 -12.90
N PHE A 54 1.88 -12.35 -12.32
CA PHE A 54 2.96 -13.30 -11.99
C PHE A 54 3.58 -13.96 -13.24
N LEU A 55 2.84 -14.00 -14.33
CA LEU A 55 3.24 -14.63 -15.58
C LEU A 55 3.84 -13.65 -16.59
N THR A 56 3.59 -12.34 -16.41
CA THR A 56 4.06 -11.30 -17.33
C THR A 56 5.58 -11.18 -17.30
N LYS A 57 6.22 -11.22 -18.48
CA LYS A 57 7.63 -10.91 -18.66
C LYS A 57 7.81 -9.41 -18.82
N ARG A 58 8.51 -8.79 -17.87
CA ARG A 58 8.87 -7.36 -17.93
C ARG A 58 10.28 -7.16 -18.49
N PRO A 59 10.55 -6.06 -19.19
CA PRO A 59 11.91 -5.74 -19.64
C PRO A 59 12.88 -5.70 -18.47
N GLY A 60 14.02 -6.37 -18.62
CA GLY A 60 15.07 -6.40 -17.58
C GLY A 60 14.81 -7.33 -16.39
N HIS A 61 13.60 -7.91 -16.24
CA HIS A 61 13.23 -8.73 -15.08
C HIS A 61 12.87 -10.16 -15.46
N ALA A 62 13.08 -11.11 -14.56
CA ALA A 62 12.47 -12.42 -14.65
C ALA A 62 10.95 -12.32 -14.35
N ARG A 63 10.16 -13.28 -14.87
CA ARG A 63 8.75 -13.41 -14.43
C ARG A 63 8.73 -13.82 -12.95
N CYS A 64 7.75 -13.33 -12.20
CA CYS A 64 7.61 -13.66 -10.77
C CYS A 64 7.60 -15.18 -10.54
N VAL A 65 6.86 -15.92 -11.36
CA VAL A 65 6.76 -17.39 -11.28
C VAL A 65 8.11 -18.09 -11.34
N VAL A 66 9.11 -17.54 -12.05
CA VAL A 66 10.43 -18.20 -12.20
C VAL A 66 11.16 -18.31 -10.86
N CYS A 67 11.16 -17.24 -10.06
CA CYS A 67 11.81 -17.23 -8.77
C CYS A 67 10.91 -17.78 -7.65
N HIS A 68 9.60 -17.48 -7.72
CA HIS A 68 8.67 -17.85 -6.65
C HIS A 68 8.21 -19.32 -6.68
N THR A 69 8.71 -20.14 -7.60
CA THR A 69 8.49 -21.59 -7.59
C THR A 69 9.66 -22.42 -7.07
N ILE A 70 10.85 -21.83 -6.91
CA ILE A 70 12.10 -22.57 -6.66
C ILE A 70 12.84 -22.17 -5.39
N ASN A 71 12.51 -21.07 -4.76
CA ASN A 71 13.19 -20.59 -3.57
C ASN A 71 12.28 -20.57 -2.33
N ASN A 72 12.88 -20.35 -1.17
CA ASN A 72 12.17 -20.28 0.11
C ASN A 72 11.56 -18.90 0.39
N ALA A 73 11.17 -18.16 -0.65
CA ALA A 73 10.49 -16.88 -0.48
C ALA A 73 9.13 -17.09 0.23
N PRO A 74 8.69 -16.14 1.06
CA PRO A 74 7.39 -16.24 1.74
C PRO A 74 6.22 -16.41 0.77
N LEU A 75 6.27 -15.76 -0.39
CA LEU A 75 5.38 -16.06 -1.51
C LEU A 75 5.95 -17.26 -2.27
N HIS A 76 5.26 -18.37 -2.23
CA HIS A 76 5.58 -19.56 -3.01
C HIS A 76 4.43 -19.88 -3.96
N LEU A 77 4.72 -20.00 -5.25
CA LEU A 77 3.75 -20.29 -6.30
C LEU A 77 3.90 -21.73 -6.77
N VAL A 78 2.81 -22.33 -7.21
CA VAL A 78 2.82 -23.64 -7.86
C VAL A 78 3.58 -23.55 -9.19
N PRO A 79 4.49 -24.49 -9.50
CA PRO A 79 5.13 -24.53 -10.80
C PRO A 79 4.13 -24.68 -11.95
N LEU A 80 4.42 -24.07 -13.09
CA LEU A 80 3.65 -24.31 -14.31
C LEU A 80 3.84 -25.77 -14.74
N SER A 81 2.77 -26.37 -15.26
CA SER A 81 2.89 -27.68 -15.90
C SER A 81 3.83 -27.62 -17.11
N PRO A 82 4.61 -28.67 -17.40
CA PRO A 82 5.50 -28.69 -18.54
C PRO A 82 4.80 -28.27 -19.84
N GLY A 83 5.38 -27.31 -20.55
CA GLY A 83 4.83 -26.79 -21.79
C GLY A 83 3.65 -25.80 -21.65
N SER A 84 3.16 -25.55 -20.42
CA SER A 84 2.06 -24.60 -20.20
C SER A 84 2.55 -23.17 -20.01
N ALA A 85 1.83 -22.22 -20.60
CA ALA A 85 2.04 -20.79 -20.42
C ALA A 85 1.25 -20.20 -19.23
N SER A 86 0.27 -20.94 -18.72
CA SER A 86 -0.62 -20.55 -17.63
C SER A 86 -0.92 -21.71 -16.71
N TRP A 87 -1.41 -21.41 -15.51
CA TRP A 87 -1.91 -22.43 -14.57
C TRP A 87 -3.29 -22.95 -14.98
N ASN A 88 -3.55 -24.22 -14.69
CA ASN A 88 -4.89 -24.78 -14.75
C ASN A 88 -5.71 -24.31 -13.53
N GLU A 89 -7.01 -24.67 -13.49
CA GLU A 89 -7.93 -24.21 -12.44
C GLU A 89 -7.50 -24.64 -11.05
N GLU A 90 -7.03 -25.87 -10.89
CA GLU A 90 -6.58 -26.39 -9.59
C GLU A 90 -5.32 -25.65 -9.10
N GLN A 91 -4.33 -25.48 -9.98
CA GLN A 91 -3.12 -24.72 -9.69
C GLN A 91 -3.43 -23.25 -9.35
N SER A 92 -4.40 -22.63 -10.05
CA SER A 92 -4.84 -21.26 -9.77
C SER A 92 -5.46 -21.15 -8.37
N ARG A 93 -6.26 -22.14 -7.94
CA ARG A 93 -6.82 -22.18 -6.58
C ARG A 93 -5.75 -22.35 -5.53
N GLN A 94 -4.80 -23.22 -5.74
CA GLN A 94 -3.65 -23.39 -4.85
C GLN A 94 -2.83 -22.10 -4.74
N ASN A 95 -2.56 -21.43 -5.86
CA ASN A 95 -1.87 -20.14 -5.87
C ASN A 95 -2.67 -19.06 -5.12
N PHE A 96 -3.98 -19.02 -5.26
CA PHE A 96 -4.82 -18.10 -4.51
C PHE A 96 -4.65 -18.28 -2.99
N GLU A 97 -4.69 -19.53 -2.50
CA GLU A 97 -4.46 -19.84 -1.09
C GLU A 97 -3.06 -19.44 -0.61
N LEU A 98 -2.03 -19.67 -1.43
CA LEU A 98 -0.66 -19.29 -1.12
C LEU A 98 -0.48 -17.77 -1.07
N VAL A 99 -1.06 -17.05 -2.04
CA VAL A 99 -1.00 -15.58 -2.11
C VAL A 99 -1.74 -14.94 -0.93
N GLN A 100 -2.86 -15.52 -0.48
CA GLN A 100 -3.59 -15.00 0.69
C GLN A 100 -2.72 -14.91 1.94
N ARG A 101 -1.72 -15.80 2.11
CA ARG A 101 -0.84 -15.83 3.27
C ARG A 101 0.07 -14.60 3.37
N VAL A 102 0.37 -13.96 2.23
CA VAL A 102 1.26 -12.80 2.14
C VAL A 102 0.54 -11.51 1.72
N ALA A 103 -0.73 -11.61 1.35
CA ALA A 103 -1.48 -10.47 0.82
C ALA A 103 -1.82 -9.41 1.87
N ALA A 104 -1.87 -9.78 3.17
CA ALA A 104 -2.27 -8.86 4.26
C ALA A 104 -3.51 -8.02 3.88
N PRO A 105 -4.71 -8.64 3.74
CA PRO A 105 -5.87 -8.02 3.15
C PRO A 105 -6.27 -6.70 3.85
N GLY A 106 -6.57 -5.68 3.05
CA GLY A 106 -6.95 -4.35 3.52
C GLY A 106 -5.78 -3.41 3.85
N LEU A 107 -4.53 -3.89 3.81
CA LEU A 107 -3.36 -3.11 4.21
C LEU A 107 -2.50 -2.69 3.01
N LEU A 108 -2.23 -1.40 2.88
CA LEU A 108 -1.29 -0.88 1.86
C LEU A 108 0.17 -1.27 2.15
N GLU A 109 0.48 -1.67 3.39
CA GLU A 109 1.78 -2.22 3.80
C GLU A 109 1.91 -3.72 3.50
N SER A 110 1.00 -4.28 2.70
CA SER A 110 1.04 -5.66 2.25
C SER A 110 2.39 -6.01 1.61
N PRO A 111 3.05 -7.12 2.03
CA PRO A 111 4.26 -7.60 1.37
C PRO A 111 4.09 -7.83 -0.14
N LEU A 112 2.88 -8.22 -0.57
CA LEU A 112 2.55 -8.39 -1.98
C LEU A 112 2.67 -7.09 -2.79
N LEU A 113 2.50 -5.94 -2.13
CA LEU A 113 2.61 -4.60 -2.73
C LEU A 113 4.01 -4.00 -2.56
N LYS A 114 4.62 -4.20 -1.39
CA LYS A 114 5.86 -3.52 -1.02
C LYS A 114 7.10 -4.18 -1.63
N HIS A 115 7.19 -5.51 -1.56
CA HIS A 115 8.40 -6.20 -2.03
C HIS A 115 8.70 -6.00 -3.52
N PRO A 116 7.75 -6.07 -4.46
CA PRO A 116 8.06 -5.88 -5.88
C PRO A 116 8.13 -4.42 -6.33
N LEU A 117 7.82 -3.45 -5.45
CA LEU A 117 7.81 -2.02 -5.75
C LEU A 117 9.19 -1.39 -5.53
N ALA A 118 9.57 -0.45 -6.38
CA ALA A 118 10.79 0.33 -6.22
C ALA A 118 10.80 1.11 -4.89
N GLN A 119 11.95 1.18 -4.25
CA GLN A 119 12.11 1.87 -2.97
C GLN A 119 11.70 3.35 -3.06
N GLU A 120 12.06 4.02 -4.16
CA GLU A 120 11.71 5.42 -4.43
C GLU A 120 10.19 5.63 -4.58
N ALA A 121 9.46 4.56 -4.94
CA ALA A 121 8.01 4.57 -5.01
C ALA A 121 7.33 4.13 -3.70
N GLY A 122 8.12 3.88 -2.66
CA GLY A 122 7.64 3.45 -1.34
C GLY A 122 7.68 1.94 -1.12
N GLY A 123 8.42 1.20 -1.95
CA GLY A 123 8.64 -0.24 -1.79
C GLY A 123 9.75 -0.58 -0.79
N ASP A 124 10.02 -1.86 -0.64
CA ASP A 124 11.10 -2.35 0.21
C ASP A 124 12.47 -2.19 -0.46
N PRO A 125 13.55 -2.02 0.32
CA PRO A 125 14.89 -1.81 -0.24
C PRO A 125 15.44 -3.03 -0.96
N HIS A 126 14.93 -4.22 -0.67
CA HIS A 126 15.43 -5.47 -1.21
C HIS A 126 14.32 -6.38 -1.73
N HIS A 127 14.46 -6.78 -3.00
CA HIS A 127 13.70 -7.87 -3.60
C HIS A 127 14.67 -8.70 -4.45
N GLY A 128 14.87 -9.97 -4.13
CA GLY A 128 15.90 -10.82 -4.72
C GLY A 128 15.82 -10.99 -6.24
N GLY A 129 14.64 -10.80 -6.83
CA GLY A 129 14.40 -10.80 -8.28
C GLY A 129 14.43 -9.40 -8.92
N GLY A 130 14.85 -8.37 -8.19
CA GLY A 130 14.75 -6.96 -8.57
C GLY A 130 13.34 -6.38 -8.39
N GLN A 131 13.28 -5.07 -8.32
CA GLN A 131 12.03 -4.33 -8.17
C GLN A 131 11.26 -4.37 -9.50
N GLN A 132 10.09 -4.99 -9.49
CA GLN A 132 9.31 -5.25 -10.70
C GLN A 132 8.53 -4.03 -11.19
N PHE A 133 8.17 -3.13 -10.26
CA PHE A 133 7.37 -1.93 -10.53
C PHE A 133 8.13 -0.68 -10.12
N SER A 134 8.33 0.23 -11.05
CA SER A 134 9.00 1.51 -10.80
C SER A 134 8.08 2.56 -10.17
N SER A 135 6.77 2.35 -10.19
CA SER A 135 5.78 3.33 -9.75
C SER A 135 4.50 2.66 -9.25
N GLN A 136 3.85 3.32 -8.30
CA GLN A 136 2.49 2.95 -7.86
C GLN A 136 1.41 3.21 -8.93
N ALA A 137 1.75 3.89 -10.02
CA ALA A 137 0.85 4.09 -11.17
C ALA A 137 0.93 2.94 -12.20
N ASP A 138 1.83 1.96 -12.00
CA ASP A 138 1.92 0.80 -12.87
C ASP A 138 0.59 0.02 -12.86
N PRO A 139 0.00 -0.29 -14.03
CA PRO A 139 -1.30 -0.96 -14.10
C PRO A 139 -1.34 -2.32 -13.41
N GLU A 140 -0.23 -3.08 -13.45
CA GLU A 140 -0.16 -4.38 -12.79
C GLU A 140 0.01 -4.24 -11.27
N TRP A 141 0.75 -3.24 -10.81
CA TRP A 141 0.79 -2.91 -9.39
C TRP A 141 -0.58 -2.46 -8.87
N LEU A 142 -1.31 -1.66 -9.66
CA LEU A 142 -2.68 -1.25 -9.32
C LEU A 142 -3.63 -2.45 -9.26
N ALA A 143 -3.45 -3.48 -10.10
CA ALA A 143 -4.22 -4.72 -10.00
C ALA A 143 -3.95 -5.46 -8.68
N LEU A 144 -2.68 -5.57 -8.27
CA LEU A 144 -2.33 -6.14 -6.96
C LEU A 144 -2.93 -5.33 -5.81
N LYS A 145 -2.86 -4.00 -5.88
CA LYS A 145 -3.45 -3.11 -4.88
C LYS A 145 -4.95 -3.28 -4.78
N ALA A 146 -5.65 -3.30 -5.91
CA ALA A 146 -7.10 -3.50 -5.94
C ALA A 146 -7.48 -4.84 -5.29
N PHE A 147 -6.75 -5.91 -5.59
CA PHE A 147 -6.93 -7.22 -4.97
C PHE A 147 -6.76 -7.17 -3.44
N VAL A 148 -5.64 -6.63 -2.97
CA VAL A 148 -5.36 -6.51 -1.53
C VAL A 148 -6.46 -5.71 -0.81
N LEU A 149 -7.03 -4.72 -1.47
CA LEU A 149 -8.12 -3.90 -0.92
C LEU A 149 -9.51 -4.53 -1.08
N GLY A 150 -9.61 -5.77 -1.59
CA GLY A 150 -10.85 -6.53 -1.66
C GLY A 150 -11.71 -6.22 -2.88
N ALA A 151 -11.12 -5.79 -3.99
CA ALA A 151 -11.85 -5.63 -5.25
C ALA A 151 -12.43 -6.97 -5.75
N THR A 152 -13.60 -6.89 -6.36
CA THR A 152 -14.29 -8.01 -7.01
C THR A 152 -14.48 -7.72 -8.50
N LEU A 153 -14.64 -8.76 -9.30
CA LEU A 153 -15.13 -8.60 -10.68
C LEU A 153 -16.61 -8.22 -10.63
N LYS A 154 -16.98 -7.20 -11.43
CA LYS A 154 -18.36 -6.81 -11.67
C LYS A 154 -18.91 -7.57 -12.86
#